data_de6dcb344a86104a1da47e51d4c0f510
#
_entry.id   de6dcb344a86104a1da47e51d4c0f510
#
_cell.length_a   1.000
_cell.length_b   1.000
_cell.length_c   1.000
_cell.angle_alpha   90.00
_cell.angle_beta   90.00
_cell.angle_gamma   90.00
#
_symmetry.space_group_name_H-M   'P 1'
#
loop_
_entity.id
_entity.type
_entity.pdbx_description
1 polymer ?
#
loop_
_entity_poly.entity_id
_entity_poly.type
_entity_poly.pdbx_seq_one_letter_code
_entity_poly.pdbx_strand_id
1 'polypeptide(L)'
;AEWASHSYSNLIPYTGEIDILLTPLNQVYDATNLGFVMGYFSPGDTFTTVSYSRSNERNMFYIDSNLFFKDTSLTANENTYYHNEIYSTLAHEFTHMLMWYQKSILRNTTVDTWLDETMAMISEDLMDDKITLESGTLEGSKSRIDGFNATYNNIPVIYKGLSEYYGLKNYASDGVFGLYLTRAYGTSGLAFLKNIMQSTYTSYD
;
A
#
# COMPACT_ATOMS: atom_id res chain seq x y z
N ALA A 1 5.00 3.46 -18.73
CA ALA A 1 5.07 4.03 -20.07
C ALA A 1 4.06 5.17 -20.25
N GLU A 2 2.82 5.01 -19.80
CA GLU A 2 1.77 6.03 -19.94
C GLU A 2 2.07 7.29 -19.09
N TRP A 3 2.54 7.12 -17.88
CA TRP A 3 2.94 8.21 -17.00
C TRP A 3 4.02 9.11 -17.63
N ALA A 4 5.07 8.51 -18.17
CA ALA A 4 6.18 9.26 -18.78
C ALA A 4 5.80 10.08 -20.02
N SER A 5 4.64 9.81 -20.62
CA SER A 5 4.15 10.50 -21.82
C SER A 5 3.25 11.71 -21.53
N HIS A 6 2.83 11.90 -20.28
CA HIS A 6 1.95 13.00 -19.89
C HIS A 6 2.73 14.13 -19.21
N SER A 7 2.47 15.35 -19.65
CA SER A 7 3.01 16.56 -19.04
C SER A 7 1.86 17.39 -18.47
N TYR A 8 1.80 17.44 -17.15
CA TYR A 8 0.87 18.30 -16.41
C TYR A 8 1.64 19.48 -15.83
N SER A 9 1.20 20.68 -16.06
CA SER A 9 1.91 21.90 -15.67
C SER A 9 2.10 22.07 -14.14
N ASN A 10 1.30 21.36 -13.35
CA ASN A 10 1.34 21.40 -11.89
C ASN A 10 2.00 20.17 -11.25
N LEU A 11 2.41 19.18 -12.05
CA LEU A 11 3.14 18.01 -11.60
C LEU A 11 4.61 18.11 -11.97
N ILE A 12 5.46 17.52 -11.13
CA ILE A 12 6.88 17.36 -11.49
C ILE A 12 7.03 16.37 -12.64
N PRO A 13 8.04 16.53 -13.51
CA PRO A 13 8.35 15.56 -14.55
C PRO A 13 8.72 14.20 -13.93
N TYR A 14 8.22 13.11 -14.50
CA TYR A 14 8.67 11.78 -14.12
C TYR A 14 10.04 11.49 -14.72
N THR A 15 11.03 11.29 -13.88
CA THR A 15 12.42 11.04 -14.27
C THR A 15 12.74 9.57 -14.49
N GLY A 16 11.82 8.67 -14.18
CA GLY A 16 12.06 7.21 -14.17
C GLY A 16 12.56 6.70 -12.82
N GLU A 17 12.73 7.58 -11.85
CA GLU A 17 13.22 7.26 -10.52
C GLU A 17 12.14 7.51 -9.48
N ILE A 18 12.18 6.74 -8.41
CA ILE A 18 11.35 6.91 -7.21
C ILE A 18 12.30 6.99 -6.02
N ASP A 19 12.16 8.06 -5.26
CA ASP A 19 12.93 8.27 -4.05
C ASP A 19 12.28 7.55 -2.86
N ILE A 20 13.07 6.91 -2.01
CA ILE A 20 12.61 6.31 -0.76
C ILE A 20 13.26 7.08 0.38
N LEU A 21 12.43 7.81 1.13
CA LEU A 21 12.90 8.53 2.32
C LEU A 21 12.76 7.65 3.56
N LEU A 22 13.89 7.28 4.13
CA LEU A 22 13.95 6.59 5.42
C LEU A 22 13.97 7.64 6.52
N THR A 23 12.93 7.69 7.33
CA THR A 23 12.82 8.67 8.42
C THR A 23 12.04 8.07 9.59
N PRO A 24 12.37 8.41 10.84
CA PRO A 24 11.52 8.04 11.97
C PRO A 24 10.15 8.69 11.82
N LEU A 25 9.09 7.89 11.79
CA LEU A 25 7.72 8.41 11.70
C LEU A 25 7.17 8.83 13.07
N ASN A 26 8.03 8.88 14.11
CA ASN A 26 7.73 9.35 15.47
C ASN A 26 6.50 8.70 16.11
N GLN A 27 6.31 7.42 15.85
CA GLN A 27 5.21 6.66 16.41
C GLN A 27 5.62 6.05 17.75
N VAL A 28 4.66 5.95 18.66
CA VAL A 28 4.86 5.21 19.91
C VAL A 28 4.55 3.74 19.63
N TYR A 29 5.61 2.95 19.58
CA TYR A 29 5.50 1.50 19.47
C TYR A 29 5.18 0.95 20.87
N ASP A 30 3.93 0.64 21.12
CA ASP A 30 3.54 -0.03 22.35
C ASP A 30 2.63 -1.23 22.00
N ALA A 31 2.67 -2.26 22.85
CA ALA A 31 1.91 -3.50 22.66
C ALA A 31 0.38 -3.33 22.69
N THR A 32 -0.10 -2.14 23.07
CA THR A 32 -1.52 -1.80 23.11
C THR A 32 -1.95 -1.07 21.82
N ASN A 33 -0.99 -0.57 21.06
CA ASN A 33 -1.22 0.14 19.79
C ASN A 33 -1.16 -0.88 18.65
N LEU A 34 -2.30 -1.44 18.30
CA LEU A 34 -2.44 -2.52 17.30
C LEU A 34 -2.19 -2.06 15.85
N GLY A 35 -1.59 -0.90 15.63
CA GLY A 35 -1.25 -0.43 14.31
C GLY A 35 -0.27 0.73 14.36
N PHE A 36 0.77 0.60 13.57
CA PHE A 36 1.71 1.68 13.27
C PHE A 36 1.85 1.81 11.77
N VAL A 37 2.10 3.02 11.30
CA VAL A 37 2.33 3.31 9.89
C VAL A 37 3.77 2.91 9.57
N MET A 38 3.94 1.89 8.75
CA MET A 38 5.27 1.42 8.32
C MET A 38 5.83 2.27 7.20
N GLY A 39 4.97 2.87 6.40
CA GLY A 39 5.28 3.79 5.33
C GLY A 39 4.04 4.52 4.86
N TYR A 40 4.21 5.47 3.96
CA TYR A 40 3.12 6.10 3.24
C TYR A 40 3.59 6.75 1.93
N PHE A 41 2.67 6.84 0.99
CA PHE A 41 2.78 7.68 -0.20
C PHE A 41 2.02 8.99 0.03
N SER A 42 2.64 10.13 -0.35
CA SER A 42 2.02 11.45 -0.30
C SER A 42 1.83 11.99 -1.72
N PRO A 43 0.61 12.01 -2.26
CA PRO A 43 0.36 12.63 -3.57
C PRO A 43 0.82 14.09 -3.65
N GLY A 44 0.81 14.81 -2.53
CA GLY A 44 1.25 16.19 -2.43
C GLY A 44 2.68 16.43 -2.91
N ASP A 45 3.56 15.44 -2.73
CA ASP A 45 4.98 15.56 -3.10
C ASP A 45 5.25 15.51 -4.61
N THR A 46 4.27 15.08 -5.39
CA THR A 46 4.37 15.02 -6.84
C THR A 46 3.99 16.33 -7.55
N PHE A 47 3.47 17.30 -6.82
CA PHE A 47 3.16 18.62 -7.34
C PHE A 47 4.37 19.54 -7.28
N THR A 48 4.35 20.61 -8.09
CA THR A 48 5.30 21.70 -7.91
C THR A 48 4.99 22.48 -6.64
N THR A 49 6.00 23.07 -6.00
CA THR A 49 5.84 23.90 -4.79
C THR A 49 4.95 25.13 -5.03
N VAL A 50 4.80 25.55 -6.29
CA VAL A 50 3.85 26.59 -6.69
C VAL A 50 2.40 26.15 -6.47
N SER A 51 2.10 24.88 -6.73
CA SER A 51 0.74 24.32 -6.59
C SER A 51 0.49 23.77 -5.19
N TYR A 52 1.50 23.24 -4.53
CA TYR A 52 1.44 22.71 -3.18
C TYR A 52 2.71 23.08 -2.41
N SER A 53 2.64 24.09 -1.58
CA SER A 53 3.78 24.72 -0.90
C SER A 53 4.57 23.77 0.04
N ARG A 54 3.99 22.64 0.43
CA ARG A 54 4.62 21.62 1.27
C ARG A 54 5.16 20.44 0.46
N SER A 55 5.13 20.53 -0.86
CA SER A 55 5.64 19.48 -1.75
C SER A 55 7.16 19.36 -1.63
N ASN A 56 7.64 18.13 -1.66
CA ASN A 56 9.07 17.84 -1.83
C ASN A 56 9.49 17.84 -3.31
N GLU A 57 8.55 18.03 -4.23
CA GLU A 57 8.77 17.95 -5.67
C GLU A 57 9.47 16.65 -6.09
N ARG A 58 8.96 15.51 -5.55
CA ARG A 58 9.53 14.18 -5.77
C ARG A 58 8.44 13.13 -5.97
N ASN A 59 8.73 12.15 -6.79
CA ASN A 59 8.01 10.87 -6.79
C ASN A 59 8.63 10.01 -5.69
N MET A 60 8.03 9.95 -4.53
CA MET A 60 8.67 9.37 -3.35
C MET A 60 7.72 8.65 -2.42
N PHE A 61 8.31 7.77 -1.60
CA PHE A 61 7.68 7.13 -0.46
C PHE A 61 8.42 7.48 0.83
N TYR A 62 7.69 7.42 1.92
CA TYR A 62 8.23 7.52 3.27
C TYR A 62 8.18 6.14 3.90
N ILE A 63 9.28 5.69 4.46
CA ILE A 63 9.37 4.41 5.19
C ILE A 63 9.93 4.69 6.57
N ASP A 64 9.33 4.06 7.59
CA ASP A 64 9.82 4.20 8.95
C ASP A 64 11.22 3.59 9.08
N SER A 65 12.20 4.44 9.34
CA SER A 65 13.59 4.01 9.47
C SER A 65 13.82 3.02 10.61
N ASN A 66 12.93 2.97 11.60
CA ASN A 66 13.04 2.01 12.70
C ASN A 66 12.93 0.55 12.23
N LEU A 67 12.29 0.30 11.08
CA LEU A 67 12.21 -1.03 10.47
C LEU A 67 13.56 -1.55 9.96
N PHE A 68 14.52 -0.67 9.74
CA PHE A 68 15.85 -1.02 9.21
C PHE A 68 16.88 -1.27 10.31
N PHE A 69 16.64 -0.81 11.53
CA PHE A 69 17.59 -0.98 12.60
C PHE A 69 17.44 -2.38 13.19
N LYS A 70 18.53 -3.13 13.17
CA LYS A 70 18.61 -4.40 13.86
C LYS A 70 18.43 -4.15 15.36
N ASP A 71 17.30 -4.55 15.89
CA ASP A 71 17.11 -4.57 17.33
C ASP A 71 17.87 -5.77 17.91
N THR A 72 18.86 -5.50 18.74
CA THR A 72 19.69 -6.55 19.37
C THR A 72 18.92 -7.36 20.41
N SER A 73 17.74 -6.91 20.82
CA SER A 73 16.81 -7.65 21.70
C SER A 73 15.96 -8.66 20.92
N LEU A 74 15.88 -8.55 19.59
CA LEU A 74 15.11 -9.43 18.74
C LEU A 74 15.93 -10.63 18.28
N THR A 75 15.23 -11.74 18.05
CA THR A 75 15.81 -12.92 17.41
C THR A 75 16.16 -12.67 15.94
N ALA A 76 16.97 -13.53 15.34
CA ALA A 76 17.28 -13.46 13.92
C ALA A 76 16.03 -13.56 13.03
N ASN A 77 15.03 -14.37 13.44
CA ASN A 77 13.77 -14.53 12.71
C ASN A 77 12.92 -13.26 12.75
N GLU A 78 12.82 -12.61 13.92
CA GLU A 78 12.09 -11.34 14.05
C GLU A 78 12.73 -10.22 13.23
N ASN A 79 14.06 -10.13 13.21
CA ASN A 79 14.75 -9.16 12.35
C ASN A 79 14.51 -9.45 10.85
N THR A 80 14.45 -10.71 10.45
CA THR A 80 14.12 -11.10 9.06
C THR A 80 12.69 -10.72 8.73
N TYR A 81 11.74 -10.91 9.65
CA TYR A 81 10.36 -10.50 9.49
C TYR A 81 10.26 -8.99 9.18
N TYR A 82 10.87 -8.13 9.98
CA TYR A 82 10.84 -6.69 9.72
C TYR A 82 11.45 -6.29 8.37
N HIS A 83 12.51 -6.96 7.93
CA HIS A 83 13.07 -6.72 6.60
C HIS A 83 12.09 -7.10 5.48
N ASN A 84 11.37 -8.20 5.62
CA ASN A 84 10.38 -8.63 4.61
C ASN A 84 9.20 -7.66 4.57
N GLU A 85 8.76 -7.14 5.72
CA GLU A 85 7.69 -6.14 5.81
C GLU A 85 8.03 -4.86 5.05
N ILE A 86 9.29 -4.49 4.93
CA ILE A 86 9.71 -3.33 4.13
C ILE A 86 9.36 -3.54 2.65
N TYR A 87 9.60 -4.71 2.10
CA TYR A 87 9.29 -4.98 0.69
C TYR A 87 7.80 -4.99 0.44
N SER A 88 7.02 -5.58 1.34
CA SER A 88 5.56 -5.56 1.29
C SER A 88 5.04 -4.14 1.38
N THR A 89 5.56 -3.34 2.35
CA THR A 89 5.20 -1.93 2.50
C THR A 89 5.53 -1.12 1.24
N LEU A 90 6.69 -1.31 0.64
CA LEU A 90 7.05 -0.62 -0.61
C LEU A 90 6.10 -0.98 -1.76
N ALA A 91 5.69 -2.24 -1.87
CA ALA A 91 4.71 -2.65 -2.88
C ALA A 91 3.34 -2.02 -2.63
N HIS A 92 2.93 -1.93 -1.35
CA HIS A 92 1.72 -1.26 -0.90
C HIS A 92 1.71 0.22 -1.32
N GLU A 93 2.71 0.97 -0.91
CA GLU A 93 2.81 2.41 -1.19
C GLU A 93 2.96 2.70 -2.69
N PHE A 94 3.69 1.84 -3.41
CA PHE A 94 3.77 1.95 -4.86
C PHE A 94 2.41 1.76 -5.53
N THR A 95 1.57 0.90 -4.97
CA THR A 95 0.21 0.70 -5.49
C THR A 95 -0.65 1.94 -5.28
N HIS A 96 -0.58 2.59 -4.13
CA HIS A 96 -1.25 3.88 -3.91
C HIS A 96 -0.78 4.95 -4.91
N MET A 97 0.53 5.04 -5.18
CA MET A 97 1.06 5.94 -6.21
C MET A 97 0.48 5.61 -7.60
N LEU A 98 0.41 4.35 -7.98
CA LEU A 98 -0.17 3.92 -9.25
C LEU A 98 -1.68 4.23 -9.31
N MET A 99 -2.43 3.93 -8.25
CA MET A 99 -3.87 4.20 -8.16
C MET A 99 -4.15 5.69 -8.26
N TRP A 100 -3.43 6.50 -7.48
CA TRP A 100 -3.54 7.96 -7.55
C TRP A 100 -3.28 8.49 -8.97
N TYR A 101 -2.21 8.04 -9.60
CA TYR A 101 -1.88 8.49 -10.96
C TYR A 101 -2.94 8.05 -11.97
N GLN A 102 -3.31 6.77 -11.96
CA GLN A 102 -4.28 6.21 -12.89
C GLN A 102 -5.69 6.79 -12.71
N LYS A 103 -6.12 6.99 -11.47
CA LYS A 103 -7.45 7.50 -11.15
C LYS A 103 -7.51 9.03 -11.17
N SER A 104 -6.70 9.66 -10.33
CA SER A 104 -6.81 11.11 -10.11
C SER A 104 -6.20 11.89 -11.25
N ILE A 105 -5.02 11.51 -11.74
CA ILE A 105 -4.34 12.29 -12.77
C ILE A 105 -4.86 11.98 -14.17
N LEU A 106 -4.90 10.71 -14.56
CA LEU A 106 -5.26 10.37 -15.95
C LEU A 106 -6.76 10.39 -16.20
N ARG A 107 -7.59 10.12 -15.20
CA ARG A 107 -9.05 9.95 -15.37
C ARG A 107 -9.87 10.98 -14.61
N ASN A 108 -9.21 11.84 -13.82
CA ASN A 108 -9.87 12.87 -13.02
C ASN A 108 -11.01 12.29 -12.14
N THR A 109 -10.73 11.15 -11.52
CA THR A 109 -11.63 10.46 -10.59
C THR A 109 -10.94 10.27 -9.25
N THR A 110 -11.73 10.14 -8.17
CA THR A 110 -11.22 9.77 -6.85
C THR A 110 -11.66 8.36 -6.53
N VAL A 111 -10.77 7.55 -5.97
CA VAL A 111 -11.08 6.20 -5.54
C VAL A 111 -11.48 6.19 -4.06
N ASP A 112 -12.45 5.35 -3.69
CA ASP A 112 -12.78 5.13 -2.28
C ASP A 112 -11.63 4.41 -1.57
N THR A 113 -11.42 4.74 -0.30
CA THR A 113 -10.30 4.22 0.50
C THR A 113 -10.28 2.69 0.53
N TRP A 114 -11.43 2.04 0.69
CA TRP A 114 -11.50 0.57 0.73
C TRP A 114 -10.98 -0.09 -0.56
N LEU A 115 -11.23 0.52 -1.72
CA LEU A 115 -10.76 -0.03 -3.00
C LEU A 115 -9.27 0.22 -3.18
N ASP A 116 -8.79 1.38 -2.79
CA ASP A 116 -7.38 1.73 -2.81
C ASP A 116 -6.57 0.80 -1.91
N GLU A 117 -7.04 0.59 -0.67
CA GLU A 117 -6.42 -0.34 0.28
C GLU A 117 -6.50 -1.80 -0.18
N THR A 118 -7.64 -2.25 -0.73
CA THR A 118 -7.74 -3.60 -1.30
C THR A 118 -6.68 -3.82 -2.38
N MET A 119 -6.48 -2.85 -3.26
CA MET A 119 -5.46 -2.94 -4.33
C MET A 119 -4.04 -2.97 -3.75
N ALA A 120 -3.78 -2.18 -2.72
CA ALA A 120 -2.51 -2.17 -2.03
C ALA A 120 -2.26 -3.50 -1.29
N MET A 121 -3.26 -4.07 -0.60
CA MET A 121 -3.16 -5.38 0.05
C MET A 121 -2.89 -6.52 -0.95
N ILE A 122 -3.46 -6.46 -2.14
CA ILE A 122 -3.16 -7.43 -3.21
C ILE A 122 -1.69 -7.37 -3.62
N SER A 123 -1.12 -6.17 -3.68
CA SER A 123 0.30 -6.02 -4.04
C SER A 123 1.24 -6.56 -2.95
N GLU A 124 0.85 -6.45 -1.68
CA GLU A 124 1.56 -7.11 -0.57
C GLU A 124 1.57 -8.64 -0.77
N ASP A 125 0.40 -9.25 -1.03
CA ASP A 125 0.28 -10.69 -1.27
C ASP A 125 1.17 -11.17 -2.44
N LEU A 126 1.17 -10.42 -3.53
CA LEU A 126 2.01 -10.73 -4.69
C LEU A 126 3.51 -10.60 -4.39
N MET A 127 3.87 -9.70 -3.49
CA MET A 127 5.26 -9.54 -3.04
C MET A 127 5.63 -10.63 -2.06
N ASP A 128 4.75 -10.98 -1.13
CA ASP A 128 4.93 -12.06 -0.17
C ASP A 128 5.19 -13.41 -0.86
N ASP A 129 4.44 -13.71 -1.92
CA ASP A 129 4.67 -14.90 -2.74
C ASP A 129 6.11 -14.94 -3.29
N LYS A 130 6.64 -13.81 -3.71
CA LYS A 130 8.03 -13.72 -4.20
C LYS A 130 9.05 -13.86 -3.07
N ILE A 131 8.84 -13.16 -1.97
CA ILE A 131 9.73 -13.23 -0.80
C ILE A 131 9.77 -14.65 -0.25
N THR A 132 8.62 -15.32 -0.20
CA THR A 132 8.52 -16.71 0.25
C THR A 132 9.30 -17.67 -0.62
N LEU A 133 9.28 -17.50 -1.94
CA LEU A 133 10.07 -18.32 -2.86
C LEU A 133 11.59 -18.19 -2.60
N GLU A 134 12.02 -17.03 -2.11
CA GLU A 134 13.42 -16.74 -1.81
C GLU A 134 13.84 -17.10 -0.38
N SER A 135 12.96 -16.90 0.60
CA SER A 135 13.26 -17.04 2.03
C SER A 135 12.57 -18.19 2.76
N GLY A 136 11.53 -18.78 2.17
CA GLY A 136 10.80 -19.91 2.74
C GLY A 136 9.83 -19.57 3.87
N THR A 137 9.50 -18.29 4.09
CA THR A 137 8.57 -17.86 5.15
C THR A 137 7.41 -17.04 4.59
N LEU A 138 6.19 -17.49 4.83
CA LEU A 138 4.92 -16.80 4.51
C LEU A 138 4.37 -16.17 5.80
N GLU A 139 4.46 -14.85 5.95
CA GLU A 139 3.97 -14.21 7.18
C GLU A 139 2.89 -13.12 6.91
N GLY A 140 3.03 -12.26 5.90
CA GLY A 140 2.16 -11.11 5.69
C GLY A 140 0.71 -11.46 5.41
N SER A 141 0.43 -12.11 4.28
CA SER A 141 -0.94 -12.52 3.91
C SER A 141 -1.57 -13.47 4.91
N LYS A 142 -0.76 -14.35 5.53
CA LYS A 142 -1.23 -15.25 6.57
C LYS A 142 -1.72 -14.49 7.80
N SER A 143 -1.02 -13.46 8.23
CA SER A 143 -1.43 -12.65 9.39
C SER A 143 -2.77 -11.95 9.14
N ARG A 144 -3.03 -11.48 7.93
CA ARG A 144 -4.33 -10.89 7.53
C ARG A 144 -5.45 -11.92 7.59
N ILE A 145 -5.22 -13.13 7.05
CA ILE A 145 -6.19 -14.24 7.10
C ILE A 145 -6.49 -14.66 8.54
N ASP A 146 -5.45 -14.81 9.35
CA ASP A 146 -5.60 -15.20 10.75
C ASP A 146 -6.36 -14.13 11.55
N GLY A 147 -6.06 -12.85 11.35
CA GLY A 147 -6.77 -11.73 11.93
C GLY A 147 -8.23 -11.67 11.52
N PHE A 148 -8.53 -11.86 10.25
CA PHE A 148 -9.89 -11.93 9.72
C PHE A 148 -10.66 -13.08 10.36
N ASN A 149 -10.13 -14.28 10.37
CA ASN A 149 -10.78 -15.47 10.92
C ASN A 149 -11.01 -15.37 12.43
N ALA A 150 -10.04 -14.84 13.16
CA ALA A 150 -10.10 -14.78 14.62
C ALA A 150 -11.03 -13.67 15.15
N THR A 151 -11.06 -12.50 14.49
CA THR A 151 -11.62 -11.31 15.13
C THR A 151 -12.34 -10.35 14.17
N TYR A 152 -11.91 -10.25 12.92
CA TYR A 152 -12.29 -9.14 12.04
C TYR A 152 -13.27 -9.50 10.91
N ASN A 153 -13.81 -10.71 10.90
CA ASN A 153 -14.77 -11.18 9.89
C ASN A 153 -16.14 -10.46 9.93
N ASN A 154 -16.36 -9.60 10.89
CA ASN A 154 -17.55 -8.75 11.01
C ASN A 154 -17.29 -7.29 10.56
N ILE A 155 -16.09 -6.97 10.10
CA ILE A 155 -15.77 -5.66 9.57
C ILE A 155 -16.06 -5.65 8.06
N PRO A 156 -16.88 -4.71 7.57
CA PRO A 156 -17.19 -4.65 6.15
C PRO A 156 -15.94 -4.28 5.32
N VAL A 157 -15.80 -4.88 4.14
CA VAL A 157 -14.80 -4.48 3.15
C VAL A 157 -15.13 -3.08 2.62
N ILE A 158 -16.40 -2.83 2.30
CA ILE A 158 -16.84 -1.54 1.78
C ILE A 158 -17.17 -0.62 2.95
N TYR A 159 -16.43 0.47 3.08
CA TYR A 159 -16.63 1.50 4.10
C TYR A 159 -16.46 2.90 3.50
N LYS A 160 -17.15 3.88 4.07
CA LYS A 160 -17.16 5.27 3.59
C LYS A 160 -16.37 6.17 4.51
N GLY A 161 -15.23 6.62 4.00
CA GLY A 161 -14.43 7.63 4.67
C GLY A 161 -13.83 7.17 6.01
N LEU A 162 -13.13 8.09 6.66
CA LEU A 162 -12.41 7.80 7.91
C LEU A 162 -13.31 7.49 9.11
N SER A 163 -14.59 7.86 9.08
CA SER A 163 -15.53 7.57 10.18
C SER A 163 -15.88 6.09 10.31
N GLU A 164 -15.72 5.32 9.23
CA GLU A 164 -15.95 3.89 9.18
C GLU A 164 -14.64 3.09 9.11
N TYR A 165 -13.52 3.78 9.20
CA TYR A 165 -12.20 3.18 9.15
C TYR A 165 -11.77 2.70 10.53
N TYR A 166 -11.51 1.42 10.65
CA TYR A 166 -11.10 0.74 11.89
C TYR A 166 -9.62 0.30 11.86
N GLY A 167 -8.81 0.95 11.04
CA GLY A 167 -7.38 0.67 10.94
C GLY A 167 -7.08 -0.76 10.47
N LEU A 168 -6.20 -1.46 11.16
CA LEU A 168 -5.78 -2.82 10.81
C LEU A 168 -6.92 -3.84 10.67
N LYS A 169 -8.09 -3.55 11.22
CA LYS A 169 -9.27 -4.43 11.07
C LYS A 169 -9.81 -4.40 9.63
N ASN A 170 -9.83 -3.20 9.03
CA ASN A 170 -10.20 -3.07 7.62
C ASN A 170 -9.16 -3.76 6.75
N TYR A 171 -7.89 -3.58 7.01
CA TYR A 171 -6.80 -4.24 6.27
C TYR A 171 -6.93 -5.75 6.24
N ALA A 172 -7.38 -6.37 7.34
CA ALA A 172 -7.65 -7.81 7.34
C ALA A 172 -8.80 -8.17 6.38
N SER A 173 -9.89 -7.40 6.36
CA SER A 173 -11.03 -7.63 5.45
C SER A 173 -10.68 -7.33 4.00
N ASP A 174 -10.00 -6.21 3.74
CA ASP A 174 -9.55 -5.78 2.41
C ASP A 174 -8.55 -6.78 1.84
N GLY A 175 -7.60 -7.25 2.67
CA GLY A 175 -6.61 -8.27 2.28
C GLY A 175 -7.26 -9.59 1.90
N VAL A 176 -8.17 -10.13 2.74
CA VAL A 176 -8.86 -11.38 2.45
C VAL A 176 -9.75 -11.26 1.21
N PHE A 177 -10.42 -10.13 1.03
CA PHE A 177 -11.20 -9.87 -0.19
C PHE A 177 -10.30 -9.78 -1.43
N GLY A 178 -9.17 -9.08 -1.33
CA GLY A 178 -8.18 -9.01 -2.39
C GLY A 178 -7.62 -10.39 -2.78
N LEU A 179 -7.27 -11.21 -1.79
CA LEU A 179 -6.84 -12.60 -1.98
C LEU A 179 -7.91 -13.44 -2.69
N TYR A 180 -9.17 -13.28 -2.32
CA TYR A 180 -10.27 -13.95 -2.99
C TYR A 180 -10.35 -13.53 -4.47
N LEU A 181 -10.29 -12.24 -4.75
CA LEU A 181 -10.36 -11.73 -6.13
C LEU A 181 -9.22 -12.28 -6.99
N THR A 182 -7.98 -12.25 -6.52
CA THR A 182 -6.84 -12.76 -7.28
C THR A 182 -6.94 -14.25 -7.55
N ARG A 183 -7.40 -15.04 -6.59
CA ARG A 183 -7.56 -16.49 -6.74
C ARG A 183 -8.78 -16.86 -7.58
N ALA A 184 -9.87 -16.13 -7.47
CA ALA A 184 -11.08 -16.36 -8.27
C ALA A 184 -10.84 -16.11 -9.76
N TYR A 185 -10.00 -15.15 -10.11
CA TYR A 185 -9.67 -14.83 -11.51
C TYR A 185 -8.39 -15.53 -12.02
N GLY A 186 -7.69 -16.26 -11.16
CA GLY A 186 -6.53 -17.10 -11.50
C GLY A 186 -5.43 -16.32 -12.25
N THR A 187 -4.88 -16.92 -13.31
CA THR A 187 -3.83 -16.30 -14.14
C THR A 187 -4.25 -14.99 -14.80
N SER A 188 -5.54 -14.70 -14.89
CA SER A 188 -6.09 -13.43 -15.36
C SER A 188 -6.14 -12.35 -14.27
N GLY A 189 -5.76 -12.68 -13.01
CA GLY A 189 -5.85 -11.78 -11.87
C GLY A 189 -5.10 -10.47 -12.08
N LEU A 190 -3.85 -10.52 -12.57
CA LEU A 190 -3.08 -9.29 -12.85
C LEU A 190 -3.71 -8.41 -13.93
N ALA A 191 -4.31 -9.01 -14.98
CA ALA A 191 -5.02 -8.26 -16.00
C ALA A 191 -6.29 -7.62 -15.43
N PHE A 192 -6.99 -8.33 -14.55
CA PHE A 192 -8.16 -7.81 -13.84
C PHE A 192 -7.79 -6.61 -12.95
N LEU A 193 -6.73 -6.71 -12.14
CA LEU A 193 -6.24 -5.60 -11.31
C LEU A 193 -5.83 -4.39 -12.14
N LYS A 194 -5.11 -4.61 -13.24
CA LYS A 194 -4.77 -3.55 -14.19
C LYS A 194 -6.02 -2.88 -14.75
N ASN A 195 -7.05 -3.65 -15.09
CA ASN A 195 -8.32 -3.11 -15.58
C ASN A 195 -9.03 -2.26 -14.53
N ILE A 196 -9.04 -2.69 -13.26
CA ILE A 196 -9.57 -1.88 -12.15
C ILE A 196 -8.80 -0.56 -12.04
N MET A 197 -7.47 -0.59 -11.99
CA MET A 197 -6.65 0.61 -11.91
C MET A 197 -6.93 1.58 -13.08
N GLN A 198 -7.07 1.05 -14.29
CA GLN A 198 -7.26 1.82 -15.51
C GLN A 198 -8.72 2.14 -15.85
N SER A 199 -9.67 1.72 -15.02
CA SER A 199 -11.09 2.05 -15.18
C SER A 199 -11.43 3.42 -14.58
N THR A 200 -12.64 3.89 -14.84
CA THR A 200 -13.25 5.04 -14.17
C THR A 200 -14.01 4.65 -12.91
N TYR A 201 -14.11 3.35 -12.59
CA TYR A 201 -14.73 2.87 -11.36
C TYR A 201 -13.96 3.36 -10.14
N THR A 202 -14.68 3.89 -9.18
CA THR A 202 -14.12 4.52 -7.96
C THR A 202 -14.55 3.81 -6.69
N SER A 203 -15.63 3.06 -6.77
CA SER A 203 -16.26 2.32 -5.69
C SER A 203 -17.00 1.10 -6.23
N TYR A 204 -18.14 0.76 -5.64
CA TYR A 204 -19.02 -0.36 -5.96
C TYR A 204 -20.13 -0.03 -6.98
N ASP A 205 -20.03 1.07 -7.68
CA ASP A 205 -21.04 1.54 -8.67
C ASP A 205 -21.07 0.69 -9.93
#